data_06d58bd9117e7672912fc4a57e35e291
#
_entry.id   06d58bd9117e7672912fc4a57e35e291
#
_cell.length_a   1.000
_cell.length_b   1.000
_cell.length_c   1.000
_cell.angle_alpha   90.00
_cell.angle_beta   90.00
_cell.angle_gamma   90.00
#
_symmetry.space_group_name_H-M   'P 1'
#
loop_
_entity.id
_entity.type
_entity.pdbx_description
1 polymer ?
#
loop_
_entity_poly.entity_id
_entity_poly.type
_entity_poly.pdbx_seq_one_letter_code
_entity_poly.pdbx_strand_id
1 'polypeptide(L)'
;DNIFEATVLWIIKSLYSGRVVTQFPIAVEDHIYFGDIVLPDLKVIIEPDGRKKFGDTEQEVRENTGKWLARQHDLTNTGWRVIRVRWHDTEDLVTFRTNIAAQIQIEHLPLTQQSLRLWAEPRQQHVPRTQRTLK
;
A
#
# COMPACT_ATOMS: atom_id res chain seq x y z
N ASP A 1 10.67 -4.57 5.99
CA ASP A 1 10.70 -5.75 6.51
C ASP A 1 10.36 -5.80 7.93
N ASN A 2 9.15 -5.74 8.24
CA ASN A 2 8.66 -5.79 9.57
C ASN A 2 7.23 -6.25 9.45
N ILE A 3 6.61 -6.39 10.61
CA ILE A 3 5.27 -6.86 10.68
C ILE A 3 4.30 -5.97 9.96
N PHE A 4 4.55 -4.68 9.96
CA PHE A 4 3.68 -3.73 9.29
C PHE A 4 3.73 -3.97 7.77
N GLU A 5 4.92 -4.07 7.20
CA GLU A 5 5.04 -4.33 5.77
C GLU A 5 4.43 -5.68 5.41
N ALA A 6 4.66 -6.69 6.24
CA ALA A 6 4.11 -8.01 5.98
C ALA A 6 2.59 -7.98 6.00
N THR A 7 2.03 -7.23 6.92
CA THR A 7 0.58 -7.11 7.03
C THR A 7 0.00 -6.45 5.78
N VAL A 8 0.63 -5.36 5.34
CA VAL A 8 0.14 -4.67 4.15
C VAL A 8 0.24 -5.58 2.94
N LEU A 9 1.37 -6.29 2.80
CA LEU A 9 1.55 -7.19 1.68
C LEU A 9 0.48 -8.28 1.68
N TRP A 10 0.19 -8.85 2.85
CA TRP A 10 -0.82 -9.88 2.96
C TRP A 10 -2.19 -9.38 2.55
N ILE A 11 -2.52 -8.16 2.98
CA ILE A 11 -3.80 -7.57 2.61
C ILE A 11 -3.90 -7.38 1.10
N ILE A 12 -2.84 -6.86 0.49
CA ILE A 12 -2.85 -6.62 -0.94
C ILE A 12 -3.03 -7.96 -1.69
N LYS A 13 -2.33 -8.97 -1.26
CA LYS A 13 -2.45 -10.26 -1.91
C LYS A 13 -3.81 -10.88 -1.72
N SER A 14 -4.51 -10.52 -0.66
CA SER A 14 -5.83 -11.07 -0.39
C SER A 14 -6.90 -10.44 -1.28
N LEU A 15 -6.62 -9.30 -1.88
CA LEU A 15 -7.63 -8.63 -2.66
C LEU A 15 -7.29 -8.54 -4.16
N TYR A 16 -6.06 -8.79 -4.52
CA TYR A 16 -5.64 -8.65 -5.91
C TYR A 16 -4.97 -9.93 -6.38
N SER A 17 -5.45 -10.47 -7.47
CA SER A 17 -4.92 -11.73 -7.97
C SER A 17 -3.82 -11.56 -9.00
N GLY A 18 -3.51 -10.35 -9.39
CA GLY A 18 -2.43 -10.10 -10.33
C GLY A 18 -1.08 -10.13 -9.65
N ARG A 19 -0.06 -9.67 -10.36
CA ARG A 19 1.29 -9.71 -9.81
C ARG A 19 1.47 -8.70 -8.70
N VAL A 20 2.05 -9.16 -7.61
CA VAL A 20 2.43 -8.29 -6.49
C VAL A 20 3.88 -8.61 -6.20
N VAL A 21 4.74 -7.62 -6.31
CA VAL A 21 6.17 -7.82 -6.19
C VAL A 21 6.73 -6.87 -5.17
N THR A 22 7.68 -7.34 -4.36
CA THR A 22 8.33 -6.46 -3.39
C THR A 22 9.69 -6.03 -3.92
N GLN A 23 10.13 -4.87 -3.51
CA GLN A 23 11.43 -4.32 -3.89
C GLN A 23 11.61 -4.34 -5.40
N PHE A 24 10.65 -3.82 -6.08
CA PHE A 24 10.61 -3.86 -7.54
C PHE A 24 11.33 -2.65 -8.12
N PRO A 25 12.28 -2.85 -9.02
CA PRO A 25 13.02 -1.73 -9.59
C PRO A 25 12.21 -1.02 -10.67
N ILE A 26 12.18 0.28 -10.59
CA ILE A 26 11.47 1.11 -11.55
C ILE A 26 12.46 2.10 -12.13
N ALA A 27 12.69 2.02 -13.43
CA ALA A 27 13.65 2.90 -14.08
C ALA A 27 12.95 4.14 -14.59
N VAL A 28 13.47 5.31 -14.24
CA VAL A 28 12.96 6.57 -14.72
C VAL A 28 14.16 7.36 -15.17
N GLU A 29 14.31 7.48 -16.46
CA GLU A 29 15.47 8.13 -17.07
C GLU A 29 16.73 7.40 -16.60
N ASP A 30 17.65 8.08 -15.92
CA ASP A 30 18.86 7.41 -15.46
C ASP A 30 18.80 7.08 -13.99
N HIS A 31 17.63 7.08 -13.40
CA HIS A 31 17.47 6.69 -12.01
C HIS A 31 16.72 5.38 -11.90
N ILE A 32 17.05 4.61 -10.89
CA ILE A 32 16.30 3.40 -10.59
C ILE A 32 15.78 3.52 -9.16
N TYR A 33 14.48 3.42 -9.02
CA TYR A 33 13.84 3.47 -7.71
C TYR A 33 13.31 2.09 -7.37
N PHE A 34 13.26 1.78 -6.10
CA PHE A 34 12.74 0.48 -5.68
C PHE A 34 11.44 0.71 -4.93
N GLY A 35 10.36 0.14 -5.42
CA GLY A 35 9.08 0.21 -4.73
C GLY A 35 8.98 -0.89 -3.71
N ASP A 36 8.44 -0.58 -2.54
CA ASP A 36 8.31 -1.57 -1.48
C ASP A 36 7.36 -2.68 -1.85
N ILE A 37 6.16 -2.33 -2.26
CA ILE A 37 5.17 -3.28 -2.74
C ILE A 37 4.62 -2.70 -4.02
N VAL A 38 4.72 -3.45 -5.10
CA VAL A 38 4.37 -2.92 -6.41
C VAL A 38 3.39 -3.84 -7.11
N LEU A 39 2.39 -3.25 -7.72
CA LEU A 39 1.47 -3.95 -8.59
C LEU A 39 1.81 -3.49 -9.99
N PRO A 40 2.71 -4.17 -10.67
CA PRO A 40 3.26 -3.63 -11.93
C PRO A 40 2.22 -3.48 -13.03
N ASP A 41 1.27 -4.39 -13.08
CA ASP A 41 0.29 -4.33 -14.15
C ASP A 41 -0.66 -3.15 -14.01
N LEU A 42 -0.75 -2.59 -12.81
CA LEU A 42 -1.60 -1.43 -12.56
C LEU A 42 -0.77 -0.16 -12.42
N LYS A 43 0.53 -0.30 -12.40
CA LYS A 43 1.45 0.81 -12.16
C LYS A 43 1.15 1.49 -10.83
N VAL A 44 1.03 0.68 -9.79
CA VAL A 44 0.76 1.16 -8.45
C VAL A 44 1.89 0.74 -7.53
N ILE A 45 2.38 1.67 -6.74
CA ILE A 45 3.38 1.42 -5.73
C ILE A 45 2.76 1.69 -4.37
N ILE A 46 2.88 0.74 -3.45
CA ILE A 46 2.36 0.92 -2.11
C ILE A 46 3.55 1.01 -1.16
N GLU A 47 3.60 2.07 -0.40
CA GLU A 47 4.69 2.32 0.52
C GLU A 47 4.22 2.29 1.96
N PRO A 48 4.43 1.18 2.66
CA PRO A 48 4.08 1.08 4.07
C PRO A 48 5.12 1.82 4.86
N ASP A 49 4.81 3.02 5.22
CA ASP A 49 5.78 3.83 5.91
C ASP A 49 5.11 4.81 6.82
N GLY A 50 5.01 4.48 8.02
CA GLY A 50 4.32 5.29 8.96
C GLY A 50 5.05 6.53 9.34
N ARG A 51 6.36 6.51 9.39
CA ARG A 51 7.07 7.61 9.88
C ARG A 51 8.36 7.72 9.22
N LYS A 52 8.47 8.49 8.21
CA LYS A 52 9.70 8.66 7.53
C LYS A 52 10.55 9.68 8.26
N LYS A 53 11.75 9.31 8.59
CA LYS A 53 12.65 10.23 9.21
C LYS A 53 13.63 10.68 8.15
N PHE A 54 13.64 11.97 7.84
CA PHE A 54 14.47 12.47 6.77
C PHE A 54 15.85 12.93 7.22
N GLY A 55 16.14 12.87 8.49
CA GLY A 55 17.47 13.23 8.96
C GLY A 55 17.45 13.80 10.36
N ASP A 56 18.63 14.01 10.94
CA ASP A 56 18.75 14.53 12.28
C ASP A 56 18.99 16.03 12.32
N THR A 57 19.48 16.60 11.24
CA THR A 57 19.75 18.04 11.20
C THR A 57 18.81 18.69 10.21
N GLU A 58 18.66 19.99 10.33
CA GLU A 58 17.78 20.72 9.45
C GLU A 58 18.23 20.60 8.00
N GLN A 59 19.55 20.61 7.78
CA GLN A 59 20.05 20.49 6.44
C GLN A 59 19.78 19.14 5.85
N GLU A 60 19.96 18.08 6.63
CA GLU A 60 19.68 16.73 6.17
C GLU A 60 18.21 16.54 5.83
N VAL A 61 17.36 17.10 6.67
CA VAL A 61 15.93 16.99 6.43
C VAL A 61 15.58 17.68 5.12
N ARG A 62 16.17 18.84 4.89
CA ARG A 62 15.87 19.59 3.67
C ARG A 62 16.33 18.86 2.43
N GLU A 63 17.53 18.29 2.48
CA GLU A 63 18.08 17.58 1.33
C GLU A 63 17.31 16.30 1.06
N ASN A 64 17.01 15.55 2.10
CA ASN A 64 16.32 14.27 1.92
C ASN A 64 14.87 14.45 1.53
N THR A 65 14.25 15.51 2.03
CA THR A 65 12.88 15.82 1.62
C THR A 65 12.86 16.18 0.14
N GLY A 66 13.87 16.93 -0.31
CA GLY A 66 13.96 17.28 -1.72
C GLY A 66 14.12 16.05 -2.59
N LYS A 67 14.96 15.11 -2.17
CA LYS A 67 15.13 13.87 -2.94
C LYS A 67 13.85 13.07 -2.97
N TRP A 68 13.16 13.00 -1.86
CA TRP A 68 11.92 12.26 -1.79
C TRP A 68 10.86 12.87 -2.70
N LEU A 69 10.76 14.19 -2.71
CA LEU A 69 9.80 14.86 -3.57
C LEU A 69 10.13 14.65 -5.04
N ALA A 70 11.43 14.69 -5.38
CA ALA A 70 11.84 14.46 -6.75
C ALA A 70 11.48 13.05 -7.20
N ARG A 71 11.66 12.08 -6.31
CA ARG A 71 11.30 10.71 -6.61
C ARG A 71 9.81 10.58 -6.87
N GLN A 72 9.00 11.22 -6.02
CA GLN A 72 7.55 11.15 -6.19
C GLN A 72 7.13 11.81 -7.50
N HIS A 73 7.77 12.91 -7.83
CA HIS A 73 7.47 13.62 -9.06
C HIS A 73 7.81 12.76 -10.28
N ASP A 74 9.00 12.14 -10.27
CA ASP A 74 9.42 11.30 -11.38
C ASP A 74 8.49 10.13 -11.57
N LEU A 75 8.11 9.48 -10.48
CA LEU A 75 7.23 8.32 -10.58
C LEU A 75 5.86 8.72 -11.09
N THR A 76 5.33 9.82 -10.57
CA THR A 76 4.03 10.28 -10.98
C THR A 76 4.02 10.66 -12.45
N ASN A 77 5.07 11.33 -12.91
CA ASN A 77 5.13 11.75 -14.30
C ASN A 77 5.23 10.60 -15.28
N THR A 78 5.68 9.44 -14.83
CA THR A 78 5.76 8.29 -15.72
C THR A 78 4.56 7.37 -15.55
N GLY A 79 3.53 7.85 -14.91
CA GLY A 79 2.27 7.10 -14.84
C GLY A 79 2.11 6.20 -13.64
N TRP A 80 3.04 6.24 -12.70
CA TRP A 80 2.92 5.43 -11.50
C TRP A 80 2.10 6.17 -10.45
N ARG A 81 1.28 5.43 -9.73
CA ARG A 81 0.56 5.99 -8.60
C ARG A 81 1.20 5.46 -7.33
N VAL A 82 1.47 6.32 -6.40
CA VAL A 82 2.10 5.94 -5.15
C VAL A 82 1.09 6.11 -4.03
N ILE A 83 0.85 5.04 -3.30
CA ILE A 83 -0.10 5.04 -2.19
C ILE A 83 0.69 4.79 -0.92
N ARG A 84 0.62 5.70 0.00
CA ARG A 84 1.31 5.57 1.26
C ARG A 84 0.37 5.04 2.32
N VAL A 85 0.85 4.09 3.10
CA VAL A 85 0.07 3.47 4.13
C VAL A 85 0.73 3.73 5.47
N ARG A 86 -0.03 4.19 6.44
CA ARG A 86 0.47 4.44 7.75
C ARG A 86 0.08 3.32 8.69
N TRP A 87 0.79 3.24 9.79
CA TRP A 87 0.54 2.17 10.75
C TRP A 87 -0.91 2.12 11.21
N HIS A 88 -1.47 3.28 11.54
CA HIS A 88 -2.83 3.25 12.09
C HIS A 88 -3.88 2.89 11.04
N ASP A 89 -3.52 2.95 9.75
CA ASP A 89 -4.47 2.54 8.73
C ASP A 89 -4.76 1.05 8.83
N THR A 90 -3.86 0.27 9.43
CA THR A 90 -4.04 -1.17 9.51
C THR A 90 -4.65 -1.63 10.82
N GLU A 91 -5.12 -0.70 11.64
CA GLU A 91 -5.71 -1.10 12.92
C GLU A 91 -7.02 -1.84 12.75
N ASP A 92 -7.76 -1.54 11.70
CA ASP A 92 -8.95 -2.29 11.39
C ASP A 92 -8.73 -2.86 9.99
N LEU A 93 -8.38 -4.12 9.92
CA LEU A 93 -7.96 -4.73 8.66
C LEU A 93 -9.07 -4.81 7.63
N VAL A 94 -10.29 -5.01 8.06
CA VAL A 94 -11.39 -5.09 7.12
C VAL A 94 -11.61 -3.73 6.46
N THR A 95 -11.60 -2.69 7.26
CA THR A 95 -11.75 -1.34 6.73
C THR A 95 -10.57 -0.96 5.85
N PHE A 96 -9.36 -1.34 6.27
CA PHE A 96 -8.18 -1.03 5.50
C PHE A 96 -8.25 -1.70 4.13
N ARG A 97 -8.68 -2.97 4.09
CA ARG A 97 -8.79 -3.69 2.84
C ARG A 97 -9.74 -2.99 1.88
N THR A 98 -10.88 -2.57 2.39
CA THR A 98 -11.86 -1.87 1.57
C THR A 98 -11.31 -0.54 1.04
N ASN A 99 -10.64 0.19 1.92
CA ASN A 99 -10.11 1.49 1.54
C ASN A 99 -8.98 1.39 0.53
N ILE A 100 -8.09 0.42 0.70
CA ILE A 100 -6.97 0.30 -0.20
C ILE A 100 -7.45 -0.17 -1.58
N ALA A 101 -8.45 -1.03 -1.62
CA ALA A 101 -9.01 -1.47 -2.88
C ALA A 101 -9.59 -0.29 -3.64
N ALA A 102 -10.26 0.60 -2.92
CA ALA A 102 -10.81 1.79 -3.56
C ALA A 102 -9.71 2.71 -4.08
N GLN A 103 -8.63 2.84 -3.33
CA GLN A 103 -7.52 3.69 -3.77
C GLN A 103 -6.83 3.13 -4.99
N ILE A 104 -6.72 1.81 -5.07
CA ILE A 104 -6.11 1.18 -6.22
C ILE A 104 -7.06 1.22 -7.42
N GLN A 105 -8.34 1.40 -7.15
CA GLN A 105 -9.36 1.50 -8.19
C GLN A 105 -9.47 0.20 -8.99
N ILE A 106 -9.54 -0.89 -8.26
CA ILE A 106 -9.78 -2.19 -8.89
C ILE A 106 -11.00 -2.79 -8.26
N GLU A 107 -11.58 -3.73 -8.95
CA GLU A 107 -12.63 -4.51 -8.38
C GLU A 107 -11.98 -5.55 -7.52
N HIS A 108 -12.30 -5.58 -6.27
CA HIS A 108 -11.68 -6.54 -5.39
C HIS A 108 -12.60 -7.73 -5.19
N LEU A 109 -12.01 -8.83 -4.84
CA LEU A 109 -12.75 -10.06 -4.69
C LEU A 109 -13.70 -9.98 -3.51
N PRO A 110 -14.89 -10.54 -3.64
CA PRO A 110 -15.81 -10.56 -2.52
C PRO A 110 -15.26 -11.44 -1.41
N LEU A 111 -15.56 -11.09 -0.20
CA LEU A 111 -15.16 -11.91 0.93
C LEU A 111 -16.18 -13.02 1.12
N THR A 112 -15.70 -14.23 1.28
CA THR A 112 -16.59 -15.34 1.58
C THR A 112 -16.92 -15.31 3.06
N GLN A 113 -17.91 -16.08 3.46
CA GLN A 113 -18.25 -16.19 4.85
C GLN A 113 -17.05 -16.63 5.67
N GLN A 114 -16.30 -17.55 5.14
CA GLN A 114 -15.16 -18.06 5.84
C GLN A 114 -14.09 -16.99 5.97
N SER A 115 -13.85 -16.24 4.91
CA SER A 115 -12.89 -15.18 4.95
C SER A 115 -13.27 -14.10 5.92
N LEU A 116 -14.56 -13.77 5.97
CA LEU A 116 -15.02 -12.77 6.90
C LEU A 116 -14.77 -13.19 8.33
N ARG A 117 -14.96 -14.47 8.61
CA ARG A 117 -14.73 -14.95 9.93
C ARG A 117 -13.27 -14.82 10.31
N LEU A 118 -12.37 -15.15 9.39
CA LEU A 118 -10.97 -15.03 9.67
C LEU A 118 -10.54 -13.61 9.92
N TRP A 119 -11.10 -12.69 9.18
CA TRP A 119 -10.71 -11.31 9.33
C TRP A 119 -11.28 -10.64 10.55
N ALA A 120 -12.47 -11.03 10.93
CA ALA A 120 -13.14 -10.38 12.03
C ALA A 120 -12.86 -10.97 13.37
N GLU A 121 -12.31 -12.16 13.43
CA GLU A 121 -12.04 -12.75 14.70
C GLU A 121 -10.84 -12.17 15.27
N PRO A 122 -10.73 -11.99 16.48
CA PRO A 122 -11.74 -12.24 17.50
C PRO A 122 -12.67 -11.08 17.66
N ARG A 123 -12.66 -10.14 16.84
CA ARG A 123 -13.44 -9.00 17.02
C ARG A 123 -14.82 -9.16 16.61
N GLN A 124 -15.10 -9.89 15.68
CA GLN A 124 -16.37 -10.18 15.27
C GLN A 124 -17.27 -9.08 14.99
N GLN A 125 -16.90 -7.96 14.53
CA GLN A 125 -17.79 -6.91 14.39
C GLN A 125 -18.22 -6.73 13.01
N HIS A 126 -18.85 -5.78 12.68
CA HIS A 126 -19.44 -5.41 11.54
C HIS A 126 -18.75 -5.60 10.30
N VAL A 127 -18.49 -6.67 9.93
CA VAL A 127 -17.97 -6.97 8.74
C VAL A 127 -18.91 -6.76 7.58
N PRO A 128 -20.16 -6.86 7.79
CA PRO A 128 -21.12 -6.79 6.70
C PRO A 128 -21.03 -5.61 5.81
N ARG A 129 -20.64 -4.52 6.33
CA ARG A 129 -20.52 -3.42 5.54
C ARG A 129 -19.52 -3.58 4.49
N THR A 130 -18.48 -4.22 4.78
CA THR A 130 -17.43 -4.44 3.86
C THR A 130 -17.89 -5.23 2.70
N GLN A 131 -18.78 -6.14 2.92
CA GLN A 131 -19.26 -6.93 1.87
C GLN A 131 -19.89 -6.13 0.80
N ARG A 132 -20.61 -5.14 1.17
CA ARG A 132 -21.29 -4.37 0.20
C ARG A 132 -20.37 -3.68 -0.72
N THR A 133 -19.25 -3.26 -0.23
CA THR A 133 -18.37 -2.55 -1.08
C THR A 133 -17.57 -3.47 -1.92
N LEU A 134 -17.64 -4.71 -1.68
CA LEU A 134 -16.90 -5.62 -2.43
C LEU A 134 -17.48 -5.93 -3.75
N LYS A 135 -18.41 -5.29 -4.18
CA LYS A 135 -18.94 -5.57 -5.37
C LYS A 135 -18.53 -4.82 -6.36
#